data_93af36bea6eba3936d88594000519344
#
_entry.id   93af36bea6eba3936d88594000519344
#
_cell.length_a   1.000
_cell.length_b   1.000
_cell.length_c   1.000
_cell.angle_alpha   90.00
_cell.angle_beta   90.00
_cell.angle_gamma   90.00
#
_symmetry.space_group_name_H-M   'P 1'
#
loop_
_entity.id
_entity.type
_entity.pdbx_description
1 polymer ?
#
loop_
_entity_poly.entity_id
_entity_poly.type
_entity_poly.pdbx_seq_one_letter_code
_entity_poly.pdbx_strand_id
1 'polypeptide(L)'
;MNFASKVGYFLKADQNNVSYFDIEDMQRYVAEISADQPVVVFGFTYILYSNVLKSLRNQHIKIQLPPNSKIIHIGGWKKLENEKISKTFFNSQLADSFGITPEDVIDIYGFTEQMGLNYPDCLCGCKHTSAYTDVVVRDVVTQEILEAGQEGRLEFVTPVPHSYPGNAVLTDDLGVIVAGDCPYGRSGKRFRVSGRLKKAEIRGCGDVLSNKLIFQKSNVKEEKEDCSLEIQYFRHELPAANSPLESLRQIIDQLKNEQTWLSSQPIEALIGLIGKVAQKWNTDSAYAFLKDKGLFFLSSWCSTKHLYEIAELGLRGNLNYMDDFYPFPNSDKHYLKANPRGLVCHWMAGNVQILGLFALVQTILTKNVNLLKVSAKDGGVFSTLLQAFEGESFTTESGYTVLGNDLLKTIAVVYFSKNAVSLGEEMSKSAAVRIAWGGKEAVETVAGYPAPFDSETVVFGPKLSFAVVAKEELSSWVAAIVAVPTGVPPKKY
;
A
#
# COMPACT_ATOMS: atom_id res chain seq x y z
N MET A 1 9.48 11.30 11.97
CA MET A 1 9.23 12.06 13.22
C MET A 1 10.44 12.97 13.48
N ASN A 2 10.50 14.08 12.75
CA ASN A 2 11.67 14.99 12.83
C ASN A 2 11.61 15.99 14.00
N PHE A 3 10.65 15.81 14.93
CA PHE A 3 10.48 16.74 16.06
C PHE A 3 10.97 16.16 17.40
N ALA A 4 11.25 14.85 17.44
CA ALA A 4 11.73 14.18 18.64
C ALA A 4 13.23 14.11 18.64
N SER A 5 13.86 14.50 19.74
CA SER A 5 15.31 14.39 19.95
C SER A 5 15.76 12.94 20.14
N LYS A 6 14.86 12.09 20.66
CA LYS A 6 15.08 10.65 20.90
C LYS A 6 13.80 9.88 20.59
N VAL A 7 13.88 8.70 19.95
CA VAL A 7 12.74 7.84 19.63
C VAL A 7 13.03 6.42 20.11
N GLY A 8 12.04 5.78 20.78
CA GLY A 8 12.09 4.38 21.22
C GLY A 8 10.92 3.58 20.69
N TYR A 9 11.12 2.29 20.46
CA TYR A 9 10.10 1.34 19.98
C TYR A 9 9.96 0.20 20.98
N PHE A 10 8.80 0.05 21.60
CA PHE A 10 8.56 -0.87 22.71
C PHE A 10 7.59 -2.00 22.40
N LEU A 11 7.03 -2.03 21.19
CA LEU A 11 6.34 -3.21 20.67
C LEU A 11 7.37 -4.05 19.91
N LYS A 12 7.70 -5.21 20.46
CA LYS A 12 8.67 -6.16 19.90
C LYS A 12 7.99 -7.44 19.45
N ALA A 13 8.67 -8.25 18.67
CA ALA A 13 8.21 -9.59 18.31
C ALA A 13 9.11 -10.64 18.98
N ASP A 14 8.50 -11.70 19.49
CA ASP A 14 9.22 -12.87 20.02
C ASP A 14 9.73 -13.78 18.88
N GLN A 15 10.37 -14.88 19.23
CA GLN A 15 10.91 -15.89 18.28
C GLN A 15 9.81 -16.51 17.39
N ASN A 16 8.55 -16.45 17.81
CA ASN A 16 7.38 -16.94 17.08
C ASN A 16 6.64 -15.81 16.33
N ASN A 17 7.25 -14.63 16.19
CA ASN A 17 6.64 -13.44 15.60
C ASN A 17 5.38 -12.92 16.32
N VAL A 18 5.19 -13.26 17.60
CA VAL A 18 4.10 -12.72 18.42
C VAL A 18 4.53 -11.38 19.01
N SER A 19 3.75 -10.34 18.74
CA SER A 19 4.05 -9.00 19.25
C SER A 19 3.74 -8.90 20.74
N TYR A 20 4.71 -8.41 21.50
CA TYR A 20 4.57 -8.11 22.93
C TYR A 20 5.06 -6.70 23.25
N PHE A 21 4.57 -6.14 24.33
CA PHE A 21 5.03 -4.86 24.85
C PHE A 21 6.18 -5.09 25.83
N ASP A 22 7.34 -4.53 25.51
CA ASP A 22 8.53 -4.61 26.37
C ASP A 22 8.48 -3.52 27.46
N ILE A 23 7.91 -3.91 28.59
CA ILE A 23 7.69 -2.99 29.73
C ILE A 23 9.03 -2.53 30.32
N GLU A 24 9.97 -3.45 30.51
CA GLU A 24 11.27 -3.16 31.12
C GLU A 24 12.09 -2.17 30.29
N ASP A 25 12.06 -2.34 28.99
CA ASP A 25 12.75 -1.45 28.05
C ASP A 25 12.11 -0.05 28.07
N MET A 26 10.80 0.03 28.10
CA MET A 26 10.12 1.32 28.21
C MET A 26 10.39 2.00 29.56
N GLN A 27 10.40 1.26 30.67
CA GLN A 27 10.74 1.80 31.99
C GLN A 27 12.16 2.35 32.01
N ARG A 28 13.15 1.63 31.49
CA ARG A 28 14.53 2.10 31.36
C ARG A 28 14.60 3.36 30.51
N TYR A 29 13.93 3.36 29.34
CA TYR A 29 13.92 4.51 28.44
C TYR A 29 13.35 5.75 29.10
N VAL A 30 12.24 5.63 29.82
CA VAL A 30 11.60 6.75 30.53
C VAL A 30 12.49 7.24 31.68
N ALA A 31 13.16 6.35 32.41
CA ALA A 31 14.07 6.71 33.49
C ALA A 31 15.30 7.50 33.04
N GLU A 32 15.71 7.34 31.77
CA GLU A 32 16.82 8.10 31.18
C GLU A 32 16.42 9.52 30.71
N ILE A 33 15.11 9.82 30.68
CA ILE A 33 14.59 11.11 30.21
C ILE A 33 14.58 12.10 31.37
N SER A 34 15.03 13.30 31.12
CA SER A 34 14.98 14.37 32.13
C SER A 34 13.53 14.70 32.53
N ALA A 35 13.29 14.98 33.80
CA ALA A 35 11.96 15.24 34.33
C ALA A 35 11.25 16.46 33.71
N ASP A 36 11.98 17.36 33.10
CA ASP A 36 11.47 18.54 32.39
C ASP A 36 11.20 18.28 30.89
N GLN A 37 11.52 17.09 30.39
CA GLN A 37 11.40 16.73 28.99
C GLN A 37 10.15 15.88 28.75
N PRO A 38 9.06 16.43 28.16
CA PRO A 38 7.83 15.67 27.94
C PRO A 38 8.01 14.57 26.91
N VAL A 39 7.25 13.48 27.07
CA VAL A 39 7.24 12.30 26.21
C VAL A 39 5.92 12.22 25.46
N VAL A 40 5.98 11.86 24.17
CA VAL A 40 4.79 11.49 23.41
C VAL A 40 4.82 9.98 23.14
N VAL A 41 3.86 9.26 23.73
CA VAL A 41 3.61 7.86 23.41
C VAL A 41 2.63 7.80 22.24
N PHE A 42 3.02 7.14 21.15
CA PHE A 42 2.16 7.01 19.96
C PHE A 42 1.87 5.54 19.66
N GLY A 43 0.61 5.21 19.34
CA GLY A 43 0.22 3.86 18.97
C GLY A 43 -1.17 3.75 18.36
N PHE A 44 -1.49 2.56 17.82
CA PHE A 44 -2.84 2.25 17.39
C PHE A 44 -3.73 1.92 18.60
N THR A 45 -4.99 2.38 18.58
CA THR A 45 -5.95 2.18 19.67
C THR A 45 -6.02 0.72 20.14
N TYR A 46 -6.18 -0.22 19.20
CA TYR A 46 -6.27 -1.65 19.54
C TYR A 46 -4.97 -2.21 20.12
N ILE A 47 -3.79 -1.72 19.67
CA ILE A 47 -2.48 -2.12 20.20
C ILE A 47 -2.31 -1.59 21.63
N LEU A 48 -2.61 -0.31 21.85
CA LEU A 48 -2.54 0.28 23.19
C LEU A 48 -3.47 -0.46 24.16
N TYR A 49 -4.62 -0.92 23.71
CA TYR A 49 -5.52 -1.72 24.53
C TYR A 49 -5.00 -3.14 24.77
N SER A 50 -4.72 -3.89 23.70
CA SER A 50 -4.44 -5.34 23.79
C SER A 50 -3.05 -5.65 24.32
N ASN A 51 -2.02 -4.90 23.89
CA ASN A 51 -0.64 -5.20 24.20
C ASN A 51 -0.10 -4.34 25.34
N VAL A 52 -0.46 -3.05 25.41
CA VAL A 52 0.09 -2.15 26.41
C VAL A 52 -0.75 -2.18 27.69
N LEU A 53 -2.01 -1.75 27.60
CA LEU A 53 -2.87 -1.60 28.78
C LEU A 53 -3.13 -2.94 29.50
N LYS A 54 -3.46 -4.00 28.74
CA LYS A 54 -3.64 -5.33 29.33
C LYS A 54 -2.36 -5.85 30.00
N SER A 55 -1.19 -5.66 29.39
CA SER A 55 0.07 -6.11 29.95
C SER A 55 0.44 -5.37 31.23
N LEU A 56 0.32 -4.04 31.25
CA LEU A 56 0.57 -3.24 32.44
C LEU A 56 -0.38 -3.62 33.61
N ARG A 57 -1.65 -3.81 33.29
CA ARG A 57 -2.66 -4.21 34.31
C ARG A 57 -2.43 -5.61 34.85
N ASN A 58 -2.12 -6.58 33.98
CA ASN A 58 -1.88 -7.97 34.40
C ASN A 58 -0.65 -8.08 35.31
N GLN A 59 0.33 -7.22 35.11
CA GLN A 59 1.55 -7.19 35.94
C GLN A 59 1.47 -6.19 37.09
N HIS A 60 0.37 -5.43 37.21
CA HIS A 60 0.18 -4.36 38.22
C HIS A 60 1.30 -3.30 38.15
N ILE A 61 1.79 -3.01 36.96
CA ILE A 61 2.85 -2.03 36.70
C ILE A 61 2.25 -0.71 36.25
N LYS A 62 2.78 0.40 36.78
CA LYS A 62 2.56 1.76 36.28
C LYS A 62 3.89 2.34 35.80
N ILE A 63 3.85 3.10 34.73
CA ILE A 63 4.99 3.82 34.16
C ILE A 63 4.74 5.31 34.33
N GLN A 64 5.52 5.96 35.18
CA GLN A 64 5.34 7.40 35.41
C GLN A 64 6.03 8.19 34.32
N LEU A 65 5.26 8.81 33.42
CA LEU A 65 5.79 9.72 32.41
C LEU A 65 6.13 11.09 33.02
N PRO A 66 7.12 11.82 32.44
CA PRO A 66 7.40 13.20 32.84
C PRO A 66 6.18 14.12 32.69
N PRO A 67 6.12 15.25 33.42
CA PRO A 67 5.05 16.23 33.29
C PRO A 67 4.83 16.69 31.83
N ASN A 68 3.58 17.06 31.49
CA ASN A 68 3.17 17.48 30.15
C ASN A 68 3.30 16.43 29.03
N SER A 69 3.61 15.18 29.38
CA SER A 69 3.61 14.06 28.41
C SER A 69 2.20 13.78 27.89
N LYS A 70 2.14 13.23 26.68
CA LYS A 70 0.87 12.91 26.00
C LYS A 70 0.89 11.47 25.49
N ILE A 71 -0.27 10.85 25.46
CA ILE A 71 -0.49 9.62 24.69
C ILE A 71 -1.37 9.98 23.49
N ILE A 72 -0.88 9.67 22.30
CA ILE A 72 -1.59 9.92 21.05
C ILE A 72 -1.92 8.58 20.42
N HIS A 73 -3.18 8.33 20.13
CA HIS A 73 -3.58 7.11 19.44
C HIS A 73 -4.45 7.40 18.22
N ILE A 74 -4.41 6.46 17.28
CA ILE A 74 -5.13 6.53 16.00
C ILE A 74 -5.74 5.18 15.65
N GLY A 75 -6.79 5.19 14.83
CA GLY A 75 -7.48 4.00 14.35
C GLY A 75 -8.51 3.47 15.34
N GLY A 76 -9.28 2.50 14.88
CA GLY A 76 -10.39 1.94 15.67
C GLY A 76 -10.00 0.67 16.43
N TRP A 77 -11.03 0.01 16.96
CA TRP A 77 -10.93 -1.25 17.70
C TRP A 77 -10.68 -2.47 16.82
N LYS A 78 -10.89 -2.34 15.50
CA LYS A 78 -10.60 -3.39 14.52
C LYS A 78 -11.33 -4.71 14.86
N LYS A 79 -10.59 -5.79 14.97
CA LYS A 79 -11.10 -7.11 15.37
C LYS A 79 -11.50 -7.19 16.86
N LEU A 80 -11.14 -6.18 17.65
CA LEU A 80 -11.52 -6.08 19.06
C LEU A 80 -12.82 -5.27 19.27
N GLU A 81 -13.63 -5.05 18.22
CA GLU A 81 -14.89 -4.29 18.35
C GLU A 81 -15.84 -4.90 19.39
N ASN A 82 -15.83 -6.22 19.56
CA ASN A 82 -16.59 -6.92 20.61
C ASN A 82 -16.05 -6.69 22.04
N GLU A 83 -14.81 -6.24 22.16
CA GLU A 83 -14.16 -5.89 23.44
C GLU A 83 -14.13 -4.37 23.68
N LYS A 84 -14.74 -3.61 22.78
CA LYS A 84 -14.73 -2.15 22.82
C LYS A 84 -15.30 -1.63 24.13
N ILE A 85 -14.50 -0.82 24.79
CA ILE A 85 -14.90 -0.06 25.98
C ILE A 85 -15.16 1.40 25.59
N SER A 86 -15.83 2.14 26.48
CA SER A 86 -16.06 3.56 26.23
C SER A 86 -14.74 4.32 26.14
N LYS A 87 -14.68 5.34 25.29
CA LYS A 87 -13.50 6.19 25.13
C LYS A 87 -13.04 6.81 26.45
N THR A 88 -13.99 7.31 27.24
CA THR A 88 -13.68 7.89 28.54
C THR A 88 -13.02 6.87 29.48
N PHE A 89 -13.51 5.63 29.49
CA PHE A 89 -12.93 4.57 30.32
C PHE A 89 -11.54 4.17 29.78
N PHE A 90 -11.37 4.05 28.48
CA PHE A 90 -10.07 3.74 27.86
C PHE A 90 -9.03 4.80 28.19
N ASN A 91 -9.37 6.09 28.01
CA ASN A 91 -8.48 7.21 28.32
C ASN A 91 -8.11 7.23 29.80
N SER A 92 -9.09 7.03 30.69
CA SER A 92 -8.86 6.97 32.14
C SER A 92 -7.91 5.84 32.54
N GLN A 93 -8.06 4.66 31.93
CA GLN A 93 -7.18 3.51 32.22
C GLN A 93 -5.75 3.71 31.72
N LEU A 94 -5.57 4.29 30.51
CA LEU A 94 -4.25 4.65 30.01
C LEU A 94 -3.61 5.74 30.88
N ALA A 95 -4.35 6.77 31.21
CA ALA A 95 -3.90 7.87 32.06
C ALA A 95 -3.39 7.35 33.40
N ASP A 96 -4.17 6.49 34.07
CA ASP A 96 -3.76 5.86 35.33
C ASP A 96 -2.51 5.00 35.19
N SER A 97 -2.38 4.25 34.09
CA SER A 97 -1.23 3.38 33.84
C SER A 97 0.07 4.15 33.57
N PHE A 98 -0.04 5.39 33.08
CA PHE A 98 1.10 6.21 32.69
C PHE A 98 1.30 7.47 33.55
N GLY A 99 0.52 7.65 34.61
CA GLY A 99 0.64 8.78 35.54
C GLY A 99 0.38 10.15 34.92
N ILE A 100 -0.53 10.22 33.93
CA ILE A 100 -0.95 11.45 33.25
C ILE A 100 -2.46 11.69 33.47
N THR A 101 -3.01 12.77 32.94
CA THR A 101 -4.45 13.01 33.01
C THR A 101 -5.20 12.40 31.82
N PRO A 102 -6.51 12.06 31.93
CA PRO A 102 -7.29 11.55 30.80
C PRO A 102 -7.35 12.52 29.61
N GLU A 103 -7.20 13.81 29.82
CA GLU A 103 -7.16 14.87 28.82
C GLU A 103 -5.86 14.83 28.00
N ASP A 104 -4.82 14.20 28.53
CA ASP A 104 -3.53 14.01 27.88
C ASP A 104 -3.52 12.77 26.96
N VAL A 105 -4.60 12.00 26.94
CA VAL A 105 -4.81 10.88 26.01
C VAL A 105 -5.66 11.36 24.84
N ILE A 106 -5.02 11.54 23.69
CA ILE A 106 -5.57 12.20 22.51
C ILE A 106 -5.84 11.17 21.41
N ASP A 107 -7.10 11.02 21.02
CA ASP A 107 -7.50 10.24 19.86
C ASP A 107 -7.42 11.11 18.60
N ILE A 108 -6.69 10.62 17.59
CA ILE A 108 -6.62 11.26 16.27
C ILE A 108 -7.47 10.44 15.28
N TYR A 109 -8.33 11.12 14.56
CA TYR A 109 -9.01 10.58 13.40
C TYR A 109 -8.35 11.06 12.13
N GLY A 110 -8.12 10.14 11.20
CA GLY A 110 -7.57 10.42 9.87
C GLY A 110 -7.73 9.19 8.97
N PHE A 111 -7.64 9.39 7.69
CA PHE A 111 -7.79 8.34 6.69
C PHE A 111 -6.85 8.59 5.49
N THR A 112 -6.53 7.51 4.79
CA THR A 112 -5.48 7.51 3.75
C THR A 112 -5.83 8.37 2.54
N GLU A 113 -7.14 8.48 2.25
CA GLU A 113 -7.66 9.22 1.11
C GLU A 113 -7.47 10.74 1.22
N GLN A 114 -7.16 11.24 2.42
CA GLN A 114 -6.77 12.63 2.67
C GLN A 114 -5.51 12.70 3.54
N MET A 115 -4.41 12.14 3.05
CA MET A 115 -3.13 12.13 3.76
C MET A 115 -2.66 13.55 4.12
N GLY A 116 -2.16 13.68 5.36
CA GLY A 116 -1.70 14.95 5.93
C GLY A 116 -2.78 15.71 6.68
N LEU A 117 -4.04 15.32 6.58
CA LEU A 117 -5.14 15.89 7.36
C LEU A 117 -5.50 14.97 8.51
N ASN A 118 -5.37 15.48 9.73
CA ASN A 118 -5.66 14.76 10.96
C ASN A 118 -6.57 15.59 11.86
N TYR A 119 -7.52 14.90 12.51
CA TYR A 119 -8.53 15.51 13.37
C TYR A 119 -8.34 15.02 14.81
N PRO A 120 -7.47 15.68 15.59
CA PRO A 120 -7.29 15.33 17.00
C PRO A 120 -8.51 15.76 17.83
N ASP A 121 -8.70 15.04 18.93
CA ASP A 121 -9.69 15.43 19.92
C ASP A 121 -9.43 16.82 20.48
N CYS A 122 -10.52 17.49 20.76
CA CYS A 122 -10.55 18.68 21.61
C CYS A 122 -11.01 18.30 23.01
N LEU A 123 -10.69 19.10 24.02
CA LEU A 123 -11.17 18.94 25.39
C LEU A 123 -12.70 18.88 25.50
N CYS A 124 -13.42 19.42 24.53
CA CYS A 124 -14.89 19.27 24.43
C CYS A 124 -15.35 17.85 24.03
N GLY A 125 -14.44 16.90 23.82
CA GLY A 125 -14.73 15.55 23.36
C GLY A 125 -15.16 15.42 21.91
N CYS A 126 -14.98 16.48 21.11
CA CYS A 126 -15.25 16.51 19.67
C CYS A 126 -13.95 16.67 18.88
N LYS A 127 -14.01 16.32 17.61
CA LYS A 127 -13.00 16.68 16.62
C LYS A 127 -13.43 17.97 15.91
N HIS A 128 -12.47 18.71 15.36
CA HIS A 128 -12.73 19.97 14.66
C HIS A 128 -12.16 19.93 13.26
N THR A 129 -12.90 20.51 12.30
CA THR A 129 -12.32 20.79 10.98
C THR A 129 -11.24 21.87 11.09
N SER A 130 -10.27 21.82 10.20
CA SER A 130 -9.25 22.86 10.07
C SER A 130 -9.71 23.97 9.12
N ALA A 131 -8.89 25.03 8.96
CA ALA A 131 -9.14 26.08 7.96
C ALA A 131 -9.18 25.55 6.50
N TYR A 132 -8.61 24.35 6.27
CA TYR A 132 -8.50 23.71 4.95
C TYR A 132 -9.48 22.56 4.75
N THR A 133 -10.39 22.31 5.69
CA THR A 133 -11.28 21.14 5.62
C THR A 133 -12.68 21.52 6.05
N ASP A 134 -13.66 20.88 5.42
CA ASP A 134 -15.04 20.88 5.91
C ASP A 134 -15.53 19.42 6.04
N VAL A 135 -16.59 19.24 6.81
CA VAL A 135 -17.25 17.95 6.99
C VAL A 135 -18.76 18.13 6.90
N VAL A 136 -19.39 17.20 6.19
CA VAL A 136 -20.86 17.06 6.16
C VAL A 136 -21.22 15.64 6.53
N VAL A 137 -22.45 15.45 7.00
CA VAL A 137 -23.00 14.11 7.29
C VAL A 137 -24.06 13.81 6.25
N ARG A 138 -23.99 12.63 5.64
CA ARG A 138 -24.96 12.18 4.65
C ARG A 138 -25.78 11.01 5.14
N ASP A 139 -27.05 11.00 4.81
CA ASP A 139 -27.89 9.82 5.01
C ASP A 139 -27.29 8.58 4.33
N VAL A 140 -27.36 7.45 5.00
CA VAL A 140 -26.73 6.20 4.52
C VAL A 140 -27.37 5.66 3.23
N VAL A 141 -28.66 5.93 3.03
CA VAL A 141 -29.48 5.41 1.92
C VAL A 141 -29.67 6.46 0.83
N THR A 142 -30.19 7.63 1.20
CA THR A 142 -30.54 8.70 0.23
C THR A 142 -29.35 9.54 -0.18
N GLN A 143 -28.27 9.52 0.59
CA GLN A 143 -27.07 10.37 0.42
C GLN A 143 -27.33 11.88 0.57
N GLU A 144 -28.52 12.28 1.01
CA GLU A 144 -28.84 13.68 1.32
C GLU A 144 -28.05 14.18 2.53
N ILE A 145 -27.74 15.47 2.54
CA ILE A 145 -27.03 16.08 3.68
C ILE A 145 -27.99 16.16 4.87
N LEU A 146 -27.52 15.66 6.00
CA LEU A 146 -28.26 15.65 7.26
C LEU A 146 -27.95 16.89 8.10
N GLU A 147 -28.93 17.28 8.90
CA GLU A 147 -28.80 18.36 9.87
C GLU A 147 -27.89 17.98 11.04
N ALA A 148 -27.37 19.00 11.73
CA ALA A 148 -26.56 18.78 12.93
C ALA A 148 -27.33 17.97 14.00
N GLY A 149 -26.65 16.99 14.60
CA GLY A 149 -27.23 16.06 15.57
C GLY A 149 -27.75 14.75 14.97
N GLN A 150 -27.91 14.66 13.65
CA GLN A 150 -28.29 13.42 12.97
C GLN A 150 -27.06 12.60 12.60
N GLU A 151 -27.13 11.29 12.81
CA GLU A 151 -26.05 10.38 12.47
C GLU A 151 -26.14 9.90 11.02
N GLY A 152 -25.02 9.90 10.34
CA GLY A 152 -24.89 9.39 8.98
C GLY A 152 -23.43 9.21 8.58
N ARG A 153 -23.17 9.02 7.28
CA ARG A 153 -21.81 8.89 6.75
C ARG A 153 -21.10 10.23 6.74
N LEU A 154 -19.85 10.24 7.19
CA LEU A 154 -19.00 11.41 7.15
C LEU A 154 -18.42 11.62 5.75
N GLU A 155 -18.63 12.77 5.18
CA GLU A 155 -17.96 13.24 3.97
C GLU A 155 -17.06 14.42 4.30
N PHE A 156 -15.78 14.32 3.90
CA PHE A 156 -14.78 15.36 4.13
C PHE A 156 -14.44 16.06 2.82
N VAL A 157 -14.39 17.38 2.85
CA VAL A 157 -14.07 18.21 1.70
C VAL A 157 -12.83 19.05 2.02
N THR A 158 -11.88 19.12 1.08
CA THR A 158 -10.63 19.88 1.24
C THR A 158 -10.04 20.26 -0.12
N PRO A 159 -9.43 21.45 -0.25
CA PRO A 159 -8.70 21.85 -1.46
C PRO A 159 -7.24 21.34 -1.48
N VAL A 160 -6.75 20.67 -0.43
CA VAL A 160 -5.32 20.35 -0.24
C VAL A 160 -4.78 19.33 -1.25
N PRO A 161 -5.47 18.23 -1.61
CA PRO A 161 -4.95 17.27 -2.57
C PRO A 161 -4.90 17.84 -4.00
N HIS A 162 -3.71 17.78 -4.63
CA HIS A 162 -3.51 18.20 -6.03
C HIS A 162 -3.10 17.02 -6.93
N SER A 163 -2.59 15.93 -6.38
CA SER A 163 -2.06 14.79 -7.13
C SER A 163 -3.03 13.62 -7.29
N TYR A 164 -4.18 13.65 -6.61
CA TYR A 164 -5.21 12.62 -6.65
C TYR A 164 -6.58 13.23 -6.26
N PRO A 165 -7.71 12.59 -6.61
CA PRO A 165 -9.06 13.13 -6.36
C PRO A 165 -9.50 12.91 -4.89
N GLY A 166 -8.74 13.48 -3.95
CA GLY A 166 -9.03 13.45 -2.50
C GLY A 166 -9.78 14.69 -2.00
N ASN A 167 -10.26 15.56 -2.90
CA ASN A 167 -10.91 16.82 -2.53
C ASN A 167 -12.26 16.63 -1.83
N ALA A 168 -13.00 15.58 -2.19
CA ALA A 168 -14.24 15.20 -1.53
C ALA A 168 -14.22 13.69 -1.31
N VAL A 169 -14.25 13.24 -0.05
CA VAL A 169 -14.19 11.84 0.32
C VAL A 169 -15.36 11.47 1.21
N LEU A 170 -16.29 10.68 0.67
CA LEU A 170 -17.35 10.05 1.44
C LEU A 170 -16.79 8.77 2.07
N THR A 171 -16.63 8.79 3.38
CA THR A 171 -16.08 7.66 4.13
C THR A 171 -17.15 6.59 4.44
N ASP A 172 -16.71 5.41 4.87
CA ASP A 172 -17.61 4.42 5.46
C ASP A 172 -17.79 4.62 6.97
N ASP A 173 -17.22 5.69 7.53
CA ASP A 173 -17.33 6.00 8.95
C ASP A 173 -18.60 6.81 9.22
N LEU A 174 -19.28 6.43 10.30
CA LEU A 174 -20.48 7.10 10.78
C LEU A 174 -20.12 8.19 11.80
N GLY A 175 -20.87 9.24 11.79
CA GLY A 175 -20.69 10.31 12.76
C GLY A 175 -21.79 11.36 12.74
N VAL A 176 -21.61 12.38 13.55
CA VAL A 176 -22.56 13.47 13.73
C VAL A 176 -21.85 14.82 13.73
N ILE A 177 -22.46 15.84 13.12
CA ILE A 177 -22.06 17.23 13.36
C ILE A 177 -22.64 17.67 14.71
N VAL A 178 -21.81 18.28 15.54
CA VAL A 178 -22.21 18.80 16.84
C VAL A 178 -22.48 20.30 16.72
N ALA A 179 -23.74 20.71 16.96
CA ALA A 179 -24.16 22.10 16.86
C ALA A 179 -23.49 23.00 17.92
N GLY A 180 -23.45 24.30 17.63
CA GLY A 180 -22.96 25.36 18.51
C GLY A 180 -21.44 25.48 18.55
N ASP A 181 -20.93 26.48 19.29
CA ASP A 181 -19.52 26.81 19.39
C ASP A 181 -18.76 25.89 20.36
N CYS A 182 -17.46 25.82 20.18
CA CYS A 182 -16.62 25.07 21.10
C CYS A 182 -16.44 25.83 22.42
N PRO A 183 -16.74 25.22 23.58
CA PRO A 183 -16.60 25.89 24.89
C PRO A 183 -15.14 26.24 25.22
N TYR A 184 -14.16 25.64 24.49
CA TYR A 184 -12.74 25.93 24.64
C TYR A 184 -12.22 26.90 23.54
N GLY A 185 -13.12 27.59 22.82
CA GLY A 185 -12.76 28.59 21.83
C GLY A 185 -12.10 28.07 20.55
N ARG A 186 -12.05 26.76 20.34
CA ARG A 186 -11.47 26.18 19.11
C ARG A 186 -12.44 26.39 17.94
N SER A 187 -11.93 26.99 16.87
CA SER A 187 -12.68 27.20 15.63
C SER A 187 -12.88 25.93 14.82
N GLY A 188 -13.71 26.02 13.77
CA GLY A 188 -14.03 24.92 12.87
C GLY A 188 -15.28 24.13 13.29
N LYS A 189 -15.89 23.47 12.31
CA LYS A 189 -17.09 22.65 12.51
C LYS A 189 -16.76 21.48 13.44
N ARG A 190 -17.60 21.23 14.44
CA ARG A 190 -17.38 20.14 15.40
C ARG A 190 -18.07 18.86 14.95
N PHE A 191 -17.40 17.75 15.06
CA PHE A 191 -17.98 16.44 14.75
C PHE A 191 -17.49 15.35 15.68
N ARG A 192 -18.24 14.25 15.73
CA ARG A 192 -17.86 13.01 16.40
C ARG A 192 -17.93 11.85 15.42
N VAL A 193 -17.00 10.93 15.54
CA VAL A 193 -17.03 9.65 14.84
C VAL A 193 -17.67 8.62 15.77
N SER A 194 -18.78 8.01 15.34
CA SER A 194 -19.55 7.05 16.13
C SER A 194 -19.09 5.61 15.89
N GLY A 195 -18.66 5.31 14.68
CA GLY A 195 -18.28 3.96 14.29
C GLY A 195 -18.13 3.82 12.78
N ARG A 196 -18.39 2.62 12.28
CA ARG A 196 -18.29 2.29 10.86
C ARG A 196 -19.52 1.51 10.41
N LEU A 197 -19.90 1.63 9.14
CA LEU A 197 -20.96 0.84 8.54
C LEU A 197 -20.68 -0.66 8.69
N LYS A 198 -21.65 -1.43 9.21
CA LYS A 198 -21.51 -2.88 9.49
C LYS A 198 -21.16 -3.73 8.26
N LYS A 199 -21.43 -3.25 7.03
CA LYS A 199 -21.09 -3.91 5.77
C LYS A 199 -19.78 -3.40 5.15
N ALA A 200 -19.16 -2.37 5.73
CA ALA A 200 -17.90 -1.84 5.24
C ALA A 200 -16.75 -2.79 5.58
N GLU A 201 -15.90 -3.05 4.61
CA GLU A 201 -14.67 -3.81 4.84
C GLU A 201 -13.78 -3.08 5.85
N ILE A 202 -13.20 -3.83 6.79
CA ILE A 202 -12.20 -3.29 7.72
C ILE A 202 -10.94 -3.01 6.91
N ARG A 203 -10.65 -1.74 6.62
CA ARG A 203 -9.46 -1.29 5.88
C ARG A 203 -8.68 -0.28 6.69
N GLY A 204 -7.35 -0.44 6.72
CA GLY A 204 -6.44 0.55 7.30
C GLY A 204 -5.04 -0.02 7.46
N CYS A 205 -4.01 0.85 7.48
CA CYS A 205 -2.60 0.46 7.63
C CYS A 205 -2.33 -0.42 8.87
N GLY A 206 -3.15 -0.28 9.92
CA GLY A 206 -3.09 -1.14 11.11
C GLY A 206 -3.63 -2.56 10.92
N ASP A 207 -4.38 -2.85 9.83
CA ASP A 207 -4.97 -4.18 9.61
C ASP A 207 -3.93 -5.20 9.18
N VAL A 208 -2.87 -4.76 8.52
CA VAL A 208 -1.73 -5.61 8.15
C VAL A 208 -1.03 -6.16 9.40
N LEU A 209 -0.87 -5.34 10.43
CA LEU A 209 -0.30 -5.75 11.72
C LEU A 209 -1.26 -6.64 12.52
N SER A 210 -2.57 -6.36 12.51
CA SER A 210 -3.56 -7.17 13.24
C SER A 210 -3.74 -8.57 12.64
N ASN A 211 -3.56 -8.72 11.32
CA ASN A 211 -3.63 -10.01 10.65
C ASN A 211 -2.44 -10.92 10.98
N LYS A 212 -1.24 -10.36 11.18
CA LYS A 212 -0.07 -11.14 11.65
C LYS A 212 -0.29 -11.79 13.04
N LEU A 213 -1.17 -11.24 13.87
CA LEU A 213 -1.40 -11.69 15.25
C LEU A 213 -2.45 -12.81 15.38
N ILE A 214 -3.22 -13.15 14.35
CA ILE A 214 -4.41 -14.02 14.46
C ILE A 214 -4.30 -15.33 13.67
N PHE A 215 -3.36 -15.46 12.71
CA PHE A 215 -3.28 -16.65 11.85
C PHE A 215 -2.76 -17.94 12.52
N GLN A 216 -2.66 -18.02 13.84
CA GLN A 216 -2.25 -19.24 14.54
C GLN A 216 -3.38 -20.15 15.04
N LYS A 217 -4.66 -19.91 14.72
CA LYS A 217 -5.75 -20.86 15.05
C LYS A 217 -6.88 -20.85 14.04
N SER A 218 -6.70 -21.45 12.89
CA SER A 218 -7.77 -22.10 12.16
C SER A 218 -7.32 -23.47 11.70
N ASN A 219 -8.03 -24.50 12.12
CA ASN A 219 -7.84 -25.88 11.69
C ASN A 219 -7.86 -25.94 10.15
N VAL A 220 -6.70 -26.07 9.56
CA VAL A 220 -6.55 -26.43 8.16
C VAL A 220 -6.97 -27.89 8.07
N LYS A 221 -8.08 -28.17 7.36
CA LYS A 221 -8.30 -29.48 6.81
C LYS A 221 -7.09 -29.77 5.91
N GLU A 222 -6.45 -30.90 6.08
CA GLU A 222 -5.39 -31.41 5.21
C GLU A 222 -5.96 -31.67 3.81
N GLU A 223 -6.12 -30.61 3.01
CA GLU A 223 -6.15 -30.75 1.56
C GLU A 223 -4.70 -30.95 1.12
N LYS A 224 -4.43 -32.01 0.35
CA LYS A 224 -3.11 -32.27 -0.21
C LYS A 224 -2.60 -31.01 -0.91
N GLU A 225 -1.45 -30.52 -0.46
CA GLU A 225 -0.78 -29.37 -1.07
C GLU A 225 -0.42 -29.74 -2.52
N ASP A 226 -1.00 -29.02 -3.49
CA ASP A 226 -0.63 -29.13 -4.91
C ASP A 226 0.62 -28.28 -5.16
N CYS A 227 1.79 -28.89 -4.92
CA CYS A 227 3.09 -28.24 -5.04
C CYS A 227 3.64 -28.24 -6.47
N SER A 228 2.82 -28.26 -7.50
CA SER A 228 3.31 -28.14 -8.88
C SER A 228 3.78 -26.70 -9.18
N LEU A 229 4.92 -26.57 -9.83
CA LEU A 229 5.46 -25.31 -10.35
C LEU A 229 5.60 -25.42 -11.87
N GLU A 230 4.96 -24.53 -12.60
CA GLU A 230 5.07 -24.36 -14.04
C GLU A 230 5.87 -23.10 -14.36
N ILE A 231 6.94 -23.23 -15.11
CA ILE A 231 7.75 -22.10 -15.59
C ILE A 231 7.19 -21.68 -16.93
N GLN A 232 6.49 -20.55 -17.00
CA GLN A 232 5.88 -20.05 -18.23
C GLN A 232 6.82 -19.20 -19.07
N TYR A 233 7.76 -18.49 -18.41
CA TYR A 233 8.80 -17.72 -19.08
C TYR A 233 10.03 -17.58 -18.19
N PHE A 234 11.20 -17.99 -18.72
CA PHE A 234 12.48 -17.80 -18.06
C PHE A 234 13.62 -18.02 -19.06
N ARG A 235 14.69 -17.24 -19.00
CA ARG A 235 15.76 -17.23 -20.01
C ARG A 235 17.08 -17.80 -19.52
N HIS A 236 17.11 -18.42 -18.36
CA HIS A 236 18.29 -19.12 -17.87
C HIS A 236 18.06 -20.63 -17.91
N GLU A 237 19.15 -21.38 -18.10
CA GLU A 237 19.14 -22.81 -17.88
C GLU A 237 19.11 -23.09 -16.38
N LEU A 238 18.23 -23.97 -15.96
CA LEU A 238 18.12 -24.40 -14.58
C LEU A 238 18.76 -25.78 -14.42
N PRO A 239 19.58 -26.00 -13.39
CA PRO A 239 20.00 -27.34 -12.99
C PRO A 239 18.79 -28.22 -12.69
N ALA A 240 18.97 -29.54 -12.81
CA ALA A 240 17.93 -30.47 -12.40
C ALA A 240 17.60 -30.27 -10.91
N ALA A 241 16.31 -30.06 -10.61
CA ALA A 241 15.82 -29.86 -9.25
C ALA A 241 15.02 -31.08 -8.77
N ASN A 242 15.13 -31.41 -7.50
CA ASN A 242 14.44 -32.54 -6.89
C ASN A 242 13.01 -32.17 -6.43
N SER A 243 12.68 -30.89 -6.40
CA SER A 243 11.37 -30.42 -5.99
C SER A 243 11.01 -29.07 -6.64
N PRO A 244 9.69 -28.76 -6.77
CA PRO A 244 9.22 -27.45 -7.21
C PRO A 244 9.78 -26.27 -6.38
N LEU A 245 9.94 -26.47 -5.08
CA LEU A 245 10.51 -25.47 -4.19
C LEU A 245 11.99 -25.19 -4.50
N GLU A 246 12.75 -26.22 -4.81
CA GLU A 246 14.16 -26.09 -5.24
C GLU A 246 14.25 -25.37 -6.58
N SER A 247 13.39 -25.70 -7.56
CA SER A 247 13.30 -24.99 -8.83
C SER A 247 13.00 -23.51 -8.64
N LEU A 248 12.05 -23.18 -7.75
CA LEU A 248 11.72 -21.78 -7.45
C LEU A 248 12.91 -21.03 -6.84
N ARG A 249 13.66 -21.66 -5.93
CA ARG A 249 14.88 -21.07 -5.35
C ARG A 249 15.95 -20.83 -6.40
N GLN A 250 16.17 -21.76 -7.30
CA GLN A 250 17.12 -21.58 -8.41
C GLN A 250 16.73 -20.40 -9.31
N ILE A 251 15.45 -20.25 -9.64
CA ILE A 251 14.94 -19.08 -10.39
C ILE A 251 15.23 -17.77 -9.62
N ILE A 252 14.93 -17.75 -8.33
CA ILE A 252 15.14 -16.58 -7.48
C ILE A 252 16.63 -16.19 -7.43
N ASP A 253 17.52 -17.15 -7.29
CA ASP A 253 18.97 -16.92 -7.22
C ASP A 253 19.50 -16.41 -8.55
N GLN A 254 19.06 -16.97 -9.68
CA GLN A 254 19.44 -16.47 -11.00
C GLN A 254 18.96 -15.03 -11.21
N LEU A 255 17.72 -14.70 -10.86
CA LEU A 255 17.22 -13.33 -10.93
C LEU A 255 18.05 -12.36 -10.09
N LYS A 256 18.40 -12.74 -8.86
CA LYS A 256 19.24 -11.90 -7.99
C LYS A 256 20.64 -11.67 -8.57
N ASN A 257 21.20 -12.63 -9.28
CA ASN A 257 22.49 -12.49 -9.96
C ASN A 257 22.42 -11.43 -11.09
N GLU A 258 21.28 -11.28 -11.76
CA GLU A 258 21.08 -10.28 -12.82
C GLU A 258 20.88 -8.84 -12.28
N GLN A 259 20.71 -8.66 -10.97
CA GLN A 259 20.47 -7.35 -10.37
C GLN A 259 21.57 -6.34 -10.69
N THR A 260 22.83 -6.77 -10.67
CA THR A 260 23.96 -5.89 -10.95
C THR A 260 23.95 -5.40 -12.39
N TRP A 261 23.65 -6.29 -13.35
CA TRP A 261 23.52 -5.94 -14.75
C TRP A 261 22.39 -4.90 -14.94
N LEU A 262 21.19 -5.16 -14.41
CA LEU A 262 20.05 -4.25 -14.57
C LEU A 262 20.31 -2.89 -13.92
N SER A 263 20.96 -2.87 -12.77
CA SER A 263 21.31 -1.63 -12.07
C SER A 263 22.27 -0.74 -12.87
N SER A 264 23.11 -1.33 -13.72
CA SER A 264 24.08 -0.61 -14.55
C SER A 264 23.48 -0.04 -15.84
N GLN A 265 22.24 -0.42 -16.21
CA GLN A 265 21.64 0.05 -17.45
C GLN A 265 21.20 1.52 -17.32
N PRO A 266 21.55 2.41 -18.29
CA PRO A 266 21.02 3.76 -18.29
C PRO A 266 19.49 3.76 -18.37
N ILE A 267 18.84 4.63 -17.60
CA ILE A 267 17.36 4.73 -17.58
C ILE A 267 16.80 5.08 -18.97
N GLU A 268 17.49 5.94 -19.71
CA GLU A 268 17.16 6.30 -21.09
C GLU A 268 17.11 5.07 -22.01
N ALA A 269 18.08 4.16 -21.87
CA ALA A 269 18.15 2.94 -22.67
C ALA A 269 16.98 2.00 -22.39
N LEU A 270 16.61 1.86 -21.11
CA LEU A 270 15.46 1.05 -20.69
C LEU A 270 14.15 1.64 -21.23
N ILE A 271 13.94 2.95 -21.07
CA ILE A 271 12.76 3.65 -21.61
C ILE A 271 12.66 3.50 -23.12
N GLY A 272 13.78 3.69 -23.84
CA GLY A 272 13.81 3.56 -25.28
C GLY A 272 13.50 2.16 -25.77
N LEU A 273 14.05 1.13 -25.13
CA LEU A 273 13.77 -0.28 -25.46
C LEU A 273 12.29 -0.62 -25.23
N ILE A 274 11.74 -0.26 -24.06
CA ILE A 274 10.33 -0.52 -23.73
C ILE A 274 9.41 0.22 -24.72
N GLY A 275 9.71 1.48 -25.03
CA GLY A 275 8.93 2.26 -26.00
C GLY A 275 8.94 1.66 -27.41
N LYS A 276 10.09 1.11 -27.85
CA LYS A 276 10.20 0.38 -29.12
C LYS A 276 9.33 -0.89 -29.12
N VAL A 277 9.37 -1.66 -28.06
CA VAL A 277 8.53 -2.86 -27.90
C VAL A 277 7.05 -2.50 -27.83
N ALA A 278 6.69 -1.40 -27.18
CA ALA A 278 5.31 -0.91 -27.16
C ALA A 278 4.77 -0.56 -28.55
N GLN A 279 5.59 -0.02 -29.43
CA GLN A 279 5.23 0.18 -30.84
C GLN A 279 5.01 -1.17 -31.56
N LYS A 280 5.89 -2.16 -31.34
CA LYS A 280 5.75 -3.50 -31.90
C LYS A 280 4.45 -4.17 -31.47
N TRP A 281 4.06 -4.10 -30.21
CA TRP A 281 2.76 -4.61 -29.74
C TRP A 281 1.57 -4.02 -30.52
N ASN A 282 1.67 -2.76 -30.93
CA ASN A 282 0.58 -2.05 -31.61
C ASN A 282 0.53 -2.34 -33.11
N THR A 283 1.68 -2.55 -33.75
CA THR A 283 1.83 -2.64 -35.19
C THR A 283 1.92 -4.07 -35.72
N ASP A 284 2.47 -4.99 -34.94
CA ASP A 284 2.66 -6.38 -35.36
C ASP A 284 1.35 -7.18 -35.19
N SER A 285 0.98 -7.88 -36.28
CA SER A 285 -0.23 -8.72 -36.32
C SER A 285 -0.21 -9.89 -35.32
N ALA A 286 0.97 -10.32 -34.88
CA ALA A 286 1.14 -11.37 -33.88
C ALA A 286 0.43 -11.03 -32.54
N TYR A 287 0.26 -9.75 -32.23
CA TYR A 287 -0.40 -9.27 -31.01
C TYR A 287 -1.87 -8.86 -31.22
N ALA A 288 -2.42 -9.01 -32.42
CA ALA A 288 -3.77 -8.55 -32.75
C ALA A 288 -4.86 -9.15 -31.85
N PHE A 289 -4.69 -10.38 -31.38
CA PHE A 289 -5.63 -11.08 -30.48
C PHE A 289 -5.72 -10.46 -29.09
N LEU A 290 -4.81 -9.56 -28.72
CA LEU A 290 -4.80 -8.83 -27.45
C LEU A 290 -5.46 -7.45 -27.54
N LYS A 291 -5.87 -7.00 -28.72
CA LYS A 291 -6.49 -5.68 -28.91
C LYS A 291 -7.74 -5.50 -28.05
N ASP A 292 -8.59 -6.50 -28.02
CA ASP A 292 -9.81 -6.49 -27.19
C ASP A 292 -9.54 -6.62 -25.68
N LYS A 293 -8.31 -6.97 -25.30
CA LYS A 293 -7.87 -7.05 -23.90
C LYS A 293 -7.21 -5.78 -23.39
N GLY A 294 -7.22 -4.70 -24.18
CA GLY A 294 -6.68 -3.39 -23.79
C GLY A 294 -5.24 -3.15 -24.20
N LEU A 295 -4.72 -3.89 -25.19
CA LEU A 295 -3.34 -3.74 -25.67
C LEU A 295 -3.01 -2.31 -26.14
N PHE A 296 -3.98 -1.61 -26.72
CA PHE A 296 -3.82 -0.22 -27.11
C PHE A 296 -3.45 0.69 -25.93
N PHE A 297 -4.14 0.53 -24.80
CA PHE A 297 -3.86 1.30 -23.59
C PHE A 297 -2.47 0.98 -23.04
N LEU A 298 -2.09 -0.30 -23.02
CA LEU A 298 -0.76 -0.70 -22.60
C LEU A 298 0.31 -0.09 -23.49
N SER A 299 0.18 -0.19 -24.81
CA SER A 299 1.15 0.36 -25.77
C SER A 299 1.25 1.89 -25.66
N SER A 300 0.13 2.58 -25.53
CA SER A 300 0.09 4.04 -25.35
C SER A 300 0.76 4.46 -24.03
N TRP A 301 0.48 3.74 -22.95
CA TRP A 301 1.08 3.99 -21.64
C TRP A 301 2.59 3.71 -21.63
N CYS A 302 3.04 2.66 -22.33
CA CYS A 302 4.44 2.31 -22.49
C CYS A 302 5.16 3.14 -23.57
N SER A 303 4.52 4.17 -24.15
CA SER A 303 5.21 5.04 -25.13
C SER A 303 6.40 5.74 -24.48
N THR A 304 7.48 5.90 -25.24
CA THR A 304 8.70 6.56 -24.76
C THR A 304 8.41 7.89 -24.08
N LYS A 305 7.58 8.74 -24.69
CA LYS A 305 7.19 10.04 -24.12
C LYS A 305 6.54 9.89 -22.75
N HIS A 306 5.55 9.01 -22.62
CA HIS A 306 4.83 8.85 -21.37
C HIS A 306 5.69 8.22 -20.27
N LEU A 307 6.59 7.30 -20.62
CA LEU A 307 7.52 6.71 -19.65
C LEU A 307 8.50 7.75 -19.11
N TYR A 308 8.97 8.70 -19.94
CA TYR A 308 9.75 9.84 -19.46
C TYR A 308 8.94 10.70 -18.48
N GLU A 309 7.71 11.07 -18.83
CA GLU A 309 6.83 11.88 -17.99
C GLU A 309 6.59 11.23 -16.62
N ILE A 310 6.30 9.93 -16.57
CA ILE A 310 6.09 9.18 -15.32
C ILE A 310 7.36 9.12 -14.49
N ALA A 311 8.49 8.82 -15.13
CA ALA A 311 9.77 8.69 -14.44
C ALA A 311 10.25 10.04 -13.89
N GLU A 312 10.11 11.12 -14.65
CA GLU A 312 10.40 12.49 -14.18
C GLU A 312 9.52 12.87 -13.00
N LEU A 313 8.21 12.59 -13.08
CA LEU A 313 7.28 12.86 -11.99
C LEU A 313 7.68 12.11 -10.71
N GLY A 314 8.03 10.84 -10.83
CA GLY A 314 8.46 9.99 -9.70
C GLY A 314 9.81 10.41 -9.11
N LEU A 315 10.69 11.00 -9.90
CA LEU A 315 12.06 11.37 -9.54
C LEU A 315 12.25 12.88 -9.35
N ARG A 316 11.20 13.61 -9.05
CA ARG A 316 11.24 15.06 -8.77
C ARG A 316 11.84 15.89 -9.93
N GLY A 317 11.58 15.47 -11.17
CA GLY A 317 12.04 16.15 -12.37
C GLY A 317 13.47 15.82 -12.80
N ASN A 318 14.13 14.82 -12.21
CA ASN A 318 15.49 14.45 -12.59
C ASN A 318 15.67 12.92 -12.70
N LEU A 319 15.60 12.39 -13.91
CA LEU A 319 15.79 10.97 -14.23
C LEU A 319 17.21 10.47 -13.87
N ASN A 320 18.19 11.34 -13.89
CA ASN A 320 19.58 10.95 -13.65
C ASN A 320 19.81 10.38 -12.24
N TYR A 321 18.89 10.64 -11.30
CA TYR A 321 18.94 9.97 -9.98
C TYR A 321 18.87 8.43 -10.08
N MET A 322 18.37 7.88 -11.18
CA MET A 322 18.36 6.42 -11.40
C MET A 322 19.75 5.89 -11.82
N ASP A 323 20.58 6.71 -12.36
CA ASP A 323 21.85 6.30 -12.96
C ASP A 323 23.05 6.64 -12.06
N ASP A 324 23.07 7.84 -11.47
CA ASP A 324 24.18 8.27 -10.62
C ASP A 324 23.74 9.28 -9.53
N PHE A 325 24.71 9.72 -8.74
CA PHE A 325 24.54 10.78 -7.77
C PHE A 325 24.41 12.14 -8.44
N TYR A 326 23.27 12.80 -8.24
CA TYR A 326 23.03 14.16 -8.72
C TYR A 326 22.65 15.08 -7.56
N PRO A 327 22.98 16.40 -7.67
CA PRO A 327 22.65 17.37 -6.63
C PRO A 327 21.16 17.35 -6.28
N PHE A 328 20.86 17.45 -5.00
CA PHE A 328 19.49 17.66 -4.52
C PHE A 328 19.03 19.07 -4.93
N PRO A 329 17.76 19.25 -5.37
CA PRO A 329 17.26 20.55 -5.74
C PRO A 329 17.52 21.61 -4.64
N ASN A 330 18.11 22.73 -5.04
CA ASN A 330 18.48 23.85 -4.14
C ASN A 330 19.53 23.51 -3.07
N SER A 331 20.41 22.54 -3.30
CA SER A 331 21.50 22.20 -2.38
C SER A 331 22.77 21.83 -3.14
N ASP A 332 23.85 22.57 -2.90
CA ASP A 332 25.18 22.28 -3.47
C ASP A 332 25.95 21.21 -2.69
N LYS A 333 25.39 20.76 -1.56
CA LYS A 333 26.10 19.87 -0.60
C LYS A 333 25.47 18.47 -0.49
N HIS A 334 24.27 18.27 -1.05
CA HIS A 334 23.57 17.01 -0.95
C HIS A 334 23.34 16.42 -2.33
N TYR A 335 23.67 15.14 -2.47
CA TYR A 335 23.48 14.37 -3.68
C TYR A 335 22.53 13.23 -3.42
N LEU A 336 21.70 12.89 -4.39
CA LEU A 336 20.79 11.76 -4.37
C LEU A 336 21.13 10.79 -5.49
N LYS A 337 20.98 9.51 -5.19
CA LYS A 337 20.89 8.40 -6.15
C LYS A 337 19.78 7.47 -5.72
N ALA A 338 18.93 7.07 -6.64
CA ALA A 338 17.92 6.06 -6.39
C ALA A 338 18.56 4.68 -6.52
N ASN A 339 18.46 3.86 -5.48
CA ASN A 339 18.95 2.49 -5.51
C ASN A 339 17.78 1.53 -5.69
N PRO A 340 17.91 0.49 -6.54
CA PRO A 340 16.91 -0.56 -6.64
C PRO A 340 16.77 -1.30 -5.31
N ARG A 341 15.56 -1.78 -5.03
CA ARG A 341 15.28 -2.56 -3.81
C ARG A 341 15.76 -4.00 -3.94
N GLY A 342 15.85 -4.52 -5.17
CA GLY A 342 16.26 -5.89 -5.47
C GLY A 342 15.14 -6.71 -6.11
N LEU A 343 14.87 -7.92 -5.61
CA LEU A 343 13.85 -8.80 -6.18
C LEU A 343 12.44 -8.29 -5.85
N VAL A 344 11.67 -8.01 -6.91
CA VAL A 344 10.24 -7.71 -6.81
C VAL A 344 9.42 -8.94 -7.18
N CYS A 345 8.57 -9.37 -6.25
CA CYS A 345 7.66 -10.50 -6.46
C CYS A 345 6.23 -10.01 -6.70
N HIS A 346 5.63 -10.45 -7.80
CA HIS A 346 4.30 -10.02 -8.22
C HIS A 346 3.32 -11.19 -8.13
N TRP A 347 2.20 -11.00 -7.43
CA TRP A 347 1.04 -11.90 -7.48
C TRP A 347 -0.03 -11.26 -8.35
N MET A 348 -0.25 -11.83 -9.54
CA MET A 348 -1.04 -11.22 -10.59
C MET A 348 -2.52 -11.60 -10.52
N ALA A 349 -3.41 -10.64 -10.81
CA ALA A 349 -4.85 -10.88 -10.91
C ALA A 349 -5.20 -11.67 -12.19
N GLY A 350 -6.24 -12.53 -12.09
CA GLY A 350 -6.68 -13.33 -13.23
C GLY A 350 -7.76 -12.68 -14.12
N ASN A 351 -8.32 -11.55 -13.70
CA ASN A 351 -9.44 -10.92 -14.41
C ASN A 351 -9.02 -9.89 -15.47
N VAL A 352 -7.85 -9.28 -15.34
CA VAL A 352 -7.29 -8.34 -16.32
C VAL A 352 -5.80 -8.65 -16.51
N GLN A 353 -5.51 -9.46 -17.50
CA GLN A 353 -4.19 -10.05 -17.73
C GLN A 353 -3.09 -9.02 -17.99
N ILE A 354 -3.38 -7.95 -18.73
CA ILE A 354 -2.37 -6.94 -19.11
C ILE A 354 -2.01 -5.96 -17.98
N LEU A 355 -2.82 -5.84 -16.92
CA LEU A 355 -2.56 -4.86 -15.84
C LEU A 355 -1.21 -5.08 -15.15
N GLY A 356 -0.77 -6.31 -15.05
CA GLY A 356 0.50 -6.62 -14.44
C GLY A 356 1.71 -6.06 -15.16
N LEU A 357 1.61 -5.83 -16.47
CA LEU A 357 2.70 -5.21 -17.23
C LEU A 357 2.95 -3.76 -16.81
N PHE A 358 1.93 -3.03 -16.39
CA PHE A 358 2.15 -1.68 -15.85
C PHE A 358 3.05 -1.71 -14.60
N ALA A 359 2.84 -2.67 -13.71
CA ALA A 359 3.70 -2.84 -12.54
C ALA A 359 5.09 -3.34 -12.94
N LEU A 360 5.17 -4.31 -13.86
CA LEU A 360 6.45 -4.84 -14.33
C LEU A 360 7.31 -3.74 -15.00
N VAL A 361 6.73 -2.92 -15.87
CA VAL A 361 7.46 -1.81 -16.51
C VAL A 361 7.98 -0.82 -15.45
N GLN A 362 7.19 -0.45 -14.48
CA GLN A 362 7.64 0.44 -13.40
C GLN A 362 8.80 -0.16 -12.60
N THR A 363 8.74 -1.46 -12.31
CA THR A 363 9.82 -2.13 -11.56
C THR A 363 11.09 -2.32 -12.40
N ILE A 364 10.98 -2.50 -13.71
CA ILE A 364 12.12 -2.45 -14.64
C ILE A 364 12.75 -1.06 -14.67
N LEU A 365 11.95 0.00 -14.81
CA LEU A 365 12.44 1.39 -14.80
C LEU A 365 13.10 1.76 -13.48
N THR A 366 12.67 1.19 -12.37
CA THR A 366 13.33 1.32 -11.06
C THR A 366 14.44 0.29 -10.86
N LYS A 367 14.88 -0.37 -11.94
CA LYS A 367 16.02 -1.29 -12.03
C LYS A 367 15.96 -2.48 -11.07
N ASN A 368 14.77 -3.02 -10.82
CA ASN A 368 14.56 -4.20 -9.98
C ASN A 368 14.36 -5.45 -10.84
N VAL A 369 14.90 -6.58 -10.41
CA VAL A 369 14.62 -7.88 -11.02
C VAL A 369 13.25 -8.42 -10.60
N ASN A 370 12.61 -9.22 -11.44
CA ASN A 370 11.18 -9.48 -11.31
C ASN A 370 10.81 -10.96 -11.38
N LEU A 371 10.05 -11.43 -10.40
CA LEU A 371 9.41 -12.74 -10.39
C LEU A 371 7.89 -12.58 -10.36
N LEU A 372 7.21 -13.03 -11.42
CA LEU A 372 5.77 -12.88 -11.58
C LEU A 372 5.08 -14.23 -11.41
N LYS A 373 4.20 -14.34 -10.42
CA LYS A 373 3.26 -15.45 -10.27
C LYS A 373 1.95 -15.07 -10.96
N VAL A 374 1.67 -15.68 -12.09
CA VAL A 374 0.43 -15.46 -12.85
C VAL A 374 -0.70 -16.34 -12.35
N SER A 375 -1.93 -16.01 -12.74
CA SER A 375 -3.10 -16.81 -12.43
C SER A 375 -3.31 -17.91 -13.48
N ALA A 376 -4.09 -18.96 -13.15
CA ALA A 376 -4.48 -20.00 -14.11
C ALA A 376 -5.20 -19.45 -15.35
N LYS A 377 -5.74 -18.24 -15.28
CA LYS A 377 -6.45 -17.58 -16.38
C LYS A 377 -5.54 -16.77 -17.30
N ASP A 378 -4.23 -16.72 -17.04
CA ASP A 378 -3.29 -15.93 -17.86
C ASP A 378 -3.28 -16.40 -19.32
N GLY A 379 -3.31 -17.71 -19.53
CA GLY A 379 -3.33 -18.29 -20.89
C GLY A 379 -2.11 -17.93 -21.74
N GLY A 380 -0.97 -17.66 -21.12
CA GLY A 380 0.28 -17.31 -21.80
C GLY A 380 0.37 -15.87 -22.30
N VAL A 381 -0.52 -14.99 -21.90
CA VAL A 381 -0.53 -13.57 -22.33
C VAL A 381 0.75 -12.86 -21.91
N PHE A 382 1.21 -13.06 -20.67
CA PHE A 382 2.46 -12.46 -20.19
C PHE A 382 3.66 -12.92 -21.00
N SER A 383 3.81 -14.23 -21.20
CA SER A 383 4.91 -14.79 -21.98
C SER A 383 4.91 -14.26 -23.41
N THR A 384 3.75 -14.18 -24.04
CA THR A 384 3.62 -13.63 -25.40
C THR A 384 4.06 -12.15 -25.46
N LEU A 385 3.67 -11.33 -24.49
CA LEU A 385 4.05 -9.91 -24.45
C LEU A 385 5.54 -9.72 -24.16
N LEU A 386 6.15 -10.60 -23.36
CA LEU A 386 7.60 -10.58 -23.11
C LEU A 386 8.40 -11.01 -24.34
N GLN A 387 7.92 -11.96 -25.13
CA GLN A 387 8.56 -12.38 -26.37
C GLN A 387 8.76 -11.22 -27.35
N ALA A 388 7.98 -10.15 -27.27
CA ALA A 388 8.18 -8.96 -28.09
C ALA A 388 9.55 -8.29 -27.91
N PHE A 389 10.21 -8.48 -26.78
CA PHE A 389 11.55 -7.98 -26.50
C PHE A 389 12.65 -8.82 -27.17
N GLU A 390 12.35 -10.05 -27.59
CA GLU A 390 13.33 -10.95 -28.20
C GLU A 390 13.88 -10.39 -29.50
N GLY A 391 15.21 -10.33 -29.58
CA GLY A 391 15.91 -9.78 -30.76
C GLY A 391 15.83 -8.25 -30.87
N GLU A 392 15.09 -7.56 -30.02
CA GLU A 392 15.05 -6.10 -30.00
C GLU A 392 16.27 -5.51 -29.31
N SER A 393 16.63 -4.31 -29.72
CA SER A 393 17.68 -3.50 -29.07
C SER A 393 17.34 -2.02 -29.18
N PHE A 394 17.88 -1.23 -28.30
CA PHE A 394 17.81 0.22 -28.36
C PHE A 394 19.19 0.82 -28.11
N THR A 395 19.58 1.79 -28.92
CA THR A 395 20.85 2.53 -28.79
C THR A 395 20.51 3.98 -28.43
N THR A 396 21.07 4.48 -27.32
CA THR A 396 20.93 5.87 -26.90
C THR A 396 21.69 6.83 -27.82
N GLU A 397 21.46 8.12 -27.72
CA GLU A 397 22.22 9.13 -28.44
C GLU A 397 23.73 9.10 -28.06
N SER A 398 24.05 8.71 -26.83
CA SER A 398 25.43 8.53 -26.37
C SER A 398 26.13 7.28 -26.94
N GLY A 399 25.41 6.44 -27.70
CA GLY A 399 25.92 5.22 -28.30
C GLY A 399 25.84 3.98 -27.42
N TYR A 400 25.21 4.05 -26.23
CA TYR A 400 25.00 2.88 -25.38
C TYR A 400 23.86 2.01 -25.93
N THR A 401 24.10 0.69 -26.04
CA THR A 401 23.09 -0.25 -26.56
C THR A 401 22.63 -1.21 -25.45
N VAL A 402 21.32 -1.30 -25.24
CA VAL A 402 20.68 -2.31 -24.41
C VAL A 402 19.99 -3.35 -25.28
N LEU A 403 20.12 -4.64 -24.92
CA LEU A 403 19.51 -5.74 -25.65
C LEU A 403 18.27 -6.26 -24.91
N GLY A 404 17.18 -6.50 -25.62
CA GLY A 404 15.97 -7.08 -25.09
C GLY A 404 16.20 -8.48 -24.52
N ASN A 405 17.04 -9.29 -25.14
CA ASN A 405 17.39 -10.62 -24.64
C ASN A 405 18.08 -10.58 -23.27
N ASP A 406 18.88 -9.57 -22.98
CA ASP A 406 19.52 -9.43 -21.67
C ASP A 406 18.52 -8.90 -20.64
N LEU A 407 17.64 -7.97 -21.01
CA LEU A 407 16.55 -7.52 -20.12
C LEU A 407 15.65 -8.69 -19.72
N LEU A 408 15.35 -9.60 -20.64
CA LEU A 408 14.49 -10.76 -20.36
C LEU A 408 15.10 -11.74 -19.34
N LYS A 409 16.42 -11.75 -19.14
CA LYS A 409 17.07 -12.54 -18.07
C LYS A 409 16.72 -12.04 -16.66
N THR A 410 16.31 -10.79 -16.53
CA THR A 410 15.92 -10.16 -15.27
C THR A 410 14.45 -10.45 -14.86
N ILE A 411 13.74 -11.28 -15.65
CA ILE A 411 12.31 -11.52 -15.50
C ILE A 411 12.03 -13.02 -15.52
N ALA A 412 11.24 -13.49 -14.58
CA ALA A 412 10.67 -14.84 -14.59
C ALA A 412 9.15 -14.79 -14.44
N VAL A 413 8.44 -15.66 -15.18
CA VAL A 413 6.99 -15.85 -15.04
C VAL A 413 6.73 -17.29 -14.69
N VAL A 414 6.06 -17.50 -13.57
CA VAL A 414 5.72 -18.82 -13.03
C VAL A 414 4.23 -18.92 -12.73
N TYR A 415 3.74 -20.15 -12.80
CA TYR A 415 2.42 -20.49 -12.28
C TYR A 415 2.53 -21.58 -11.21
N PHE A 416 1.80 -21.42 -10.15
CA PHE A 416 1.50 -22.45 -9.15
C PHE A 416 0.13 -22.21 -8.54
N SER A 417 -0.49 -23.28 -8.04
CA SER A 417 -1.80 -23.23 -7.39
C SER A 417 -1.80 -22.28 -6.19
N LYS A 418 -2.94 -21.66 -5.89
CA LYS A 418 -3.12 -20.89 -4.65
C LYS A 418 -2.95 -21.76 -3.38
N ASN A 419 -3.11 -23.07 -3.52
CA ASN A 419 -2.95 -24.03 -2.43
C ASN A 419 -1.47 -24.46 -2.22
N ALA A 420 -0.56 -24.10 -3.12
CA ALA A 420 0.88 -24.31 -2.95
C ALA A 420 1.47 -23.25 -2.02
N VAL A 421 1.09 -23.32 -0.75
CA VAL A 421 1.44 -22.32 0.29
C VAL A 421 2.95 -22.19 0.44
N SER A 422 3.68 -23.31 0.43
CA SER A 422 5.14 -23.35 0.54
C SER A 422 5.85 -22.54 -0.57
N LEU A 423 5.36 -22.61 -1.81
CA LEU A 423 5.89 -21.81 -2.93
C LEU A 423 5.56 -20.32 -2.76
N GLY A 424 4.34 -20.00 -2.31
CA GLY A 424 3.94 -18.62 -2.02
C GLY A 424 4.77 -17.99 -0.90
N GLU A 425 5.03 -18.73 0.16
CA GLU A 425 5.88 -18.28 1.26
C GLU A 425 7.34 -18.10 0.84
N GLU A 426 7.92 -19.02 0.06
CA GLU A 426 9.30 -18.92 -0.42
C GLU A 426 9.47 -17.65 -1.29
N MET A 427 8.54 -17.45 -2.23
CA MET A 427 8.51 -16.25 -3.05
C MET A 427 8.41 -14.97 -2.19
N SER A 428 7.58 -14.98 -1.15
CA SER A 428 7.41 -13.86 -0.25
C SER A 428 8.64 -13.59 0.64
N LYS A 429 9.25 -14.64 1.19
CA LYS A 429 10.48 -14.55 2.01
C LYS A 429 11.68 -14.02 1.23
N SER A 430 11.66 -14.18 -0.09
CA SER A 430 12.76 -13.76 -0.97
C SER A 430 12.58 -12.34 -1.52
N ALA A 431 11.40 -11.75 -1.38
CA ALA A 431 11.03 -10.48 -1.98
C ALA A 431 11.53 -9.27 -1.19
N ALA A 432 12.23 -8.34 -1.84
CA ALA A 432 12.45 -6.99 -1.32
C ALA A 432 11.20 -6.11 -1.45
N VAL A 433 10.39 -6.35 -2.50
CA VAL A 433 9.08 -5.73 -2.68
C VAL A 433 8.07 -6.79 -3.14
N ARG A 434 6.90 -6.79 -2.53
CA ARG A 434 5.77 -7.64 -2.91
C ARG A 434 4.70 -6.79 -3.56
N ILE A 435 4.26 -7.16 -4.76
CA ILE A 435 3.16 -6.48 -5.47
C ILE A 435 2.01 -7.48 -5.60
N ALA A 436 0.89 -7.18 -4.95
CA ALA A 436 -0.29 -8.04 -4.94
C ALA A 436 -1.46 -7.40 -5.68
N TRP A 437 -1.90 -8.04 -6.76
CA TRP A 437 -3.08 -7.69 -7.54
C TRP A 437 -4.19 -8.68 -7.29
N GLY A 438 -5.39 -8.23 -6.99
CA GLY A 438 -6.52 -9.14 -6.92
C GLY A 438 -7.65 -8.69 -6.01
N GLY A 439 -8.62 -9.57 -5.85
CA GLY A 439 -9.68 -9.41 -4.87
C GLY A 439 -9.13 -9.50 -3.44
N LYS A 440 -10.00 -9.21 -2.47
CA LYS A 440 -9.67 -9.17 -1.04
C LYS A 440 -8.93 -10.43 -0.57
N GLU A 441 -9.47 -11.61 -0.86
CA GLU A 441 -8.89 -12.89 -0.44
C GLU A 441 -7.45 -13.08 -0.94
N ALA A 442 -7.20 -12.78 -2.22
CA ALA A 442 -5.87 -12.94 -2.82
C ALA A 442 -4.84 -12.00 -2.20
N VAL A 443 -5.23 -10.75 -1.96
CA VAL A 443 -4.36 -9.75 -1.33
C VAL A 443 -4.08 -10.09 0.12
N GLU A 444 -5.09 -10.53 0.88
CA GLU A 444 -4.94 -10.96 2.27
C GLU A 444 -4.03 -12.19 2.38
N THR A 445 -4.14 -13.14 1.44
CA THR A 445 -3.26 -14.30 1.38
C THR A 445 -1.80 -13.87 1.23
N VAL A 446 -1.49 -13.00 0.27
CA VAL A 446 -0.12 -12.51 0.05
C VAL A 446 0.38 -11.70 1.25
N ALA A 447 -0.46 -10.86 1.84
CA ALA A 447 -0.12 -10.10 3.04
C ALA A 447 0.16 -10.99 4.26
N GLY A 448 -0.47 -12.17 4.32
CA GLY A 448 -0.29 -13.17 5.37
C GLY A 448 1.00 -14.00 5.26
N TYR A 449 1.63 -14.05 4.09
CA TYR A 449 2.88 -14.78 3.94
C TYR A 449 4.03 -14.13 4.73
N PRO A 450 4.95 -14.93 5.30
CA PRO A 450 6.17 -14.42 5.90
C PRO A 450 6.97 -13.56 4.92
N ALA A 451 7.54 -12.46 5.39
CA ALA A 451 8.35 -11.56 4.56
C ALA A 451 9.54 -11.03 5.36
N PRO A 452 10.64 -10.62 4.69
CA PRO A 452 11.73 -9.89 5.35
C PRO A 452 11.22 -8.63 6.05
N PHE A 453 11.89 -8.24 7.12
CA PHE A 453 11.50 -7.08 7.93
C PHE A 453 11.45 -5.77 7.11
N ASP A 454 12.38 -5.60 6.18
CA ASP A 454 12.54 -4.45 5.30
C ASP A 454 11.78 -4.58 3.97
N SER A 455 11.04 -5.68 3.77
CA SER A 455 10.23 -5.90 2.57
C SER A 455 9.00 -5.00 2.56
N GLU A 456 8.77 -4.33 1.45
CA GLU A 456 7.59 -3.49 1.22
C GLU A 456 6.47 -4.29 0.52
N THR A 457 5.21 -3.93 0.79
CA THR A 457 4.06 -4.54 0.13
C THR A 457 3.19 -3.47 -0.52
N VAL A 458 3.07 -3.55 -1.85
CA VAL A 458 2.19 -2.69 -2.65
C VAL A 458 0.95 -3.50 -3.04
N VAL A 459 -0.22 -3.01 -2.68
CA VAL A 459 -1.49 -3.70 -2.86
C VAL A 459 -2.36 -2.99 -3.87
N PHE A 460 -2.78 -3.71 -4.90
CA PHE A 460 -3.79 -3.29 -5.87
C PHE A 460 -5.06 -4.12 -5.68
N GLY A 461 -5.80 -3.79 -4.61
CA GLY A 461 -7.08 -4.41 -4.29
C GLY A 461 -8.25 -3.87 -5.12
N PRO A 462 -9.47 -4.37 -4.91
CA PRO A 462 -10.66 -3.90 -5.60
C PRO A 462 -10.90 -2.42 -5.30
N LYS A 463 -11.13 -1.64 -6.35
CA LYS A 463 -11.47 -0.21 -6.27
C LYS A 463 -12.71 0.04 -7.10
N LEU A 464 -13.54 0.97 -6.65
CA LEU A 464 -14.65 1.51 -7.41
C LEU A 464 -14.19 2.81 -8.06
N SER A 465 -14.42 2.92 -9.35
CA SER A 465 -14.23 4.17 -10.10
C SER A 465 -15.57 4.65 -10.61
N PHE A 466 -15.82 5.94 -10.54
CA PHE A 466 -16.99 6.57 -11.13
C PHE A 466 -16.59 7.87 -11.82
N ALA A 467 -17.34 8.24 -12.84
CA ALA A 467 -17.21 9.52 -13.50
C ALA A 467 -18.50 10.32 -13.31
N VAL A 468 -18.35 11.60 -13.03
CA VAL A 468 -19.45 12.55 -13.02
C VAL A 468 -19.39 13.36 -14.31
N VAL A 469 -20.44 13.27 -15.10
CA VAL A 469 -20.53 13.97 -16.39
C VAL A 469 -21.70 14.94 -16.31
N ALA A 470 -21.51 16.19 -16.70
CA ALA A 470 -22.59 17.15 -16.78
C ALA A 470 -23.66 16.64 -17.77
N LYS A 471 -24.93 16.86 -17.45
CA LYS A 471 -26.05 16.35 -18.25
C LYS A 471 -25.97 16.82 -19.71
N GLU A 472 -25.49 18.04 -19.94
CA GLU A 472 -25.29 18.67 -21.22
C GLU A 472 -24.23 18.00 -22.08
N GLU A 473 -23.22 17.39 -21.43
CA GLU A 473 -22.10 16.67 -22.08
C GLU A 473 -22.35 15.16 -22.25
N LEU A 474 -23.50 14.68 -21.77
CA LEU A 474 -23.77 13.23 -21.71
C LEU A 474 -23.75 12.56 -23.09
N SER A 475 -24.16 13.28 -24.15
CA SER A 475 -24.18 12.75 -25.52
C SER A 475 -22.77 12.56 -26.09
N SER A 476 -21.87 13.50 -25.84
CA SER A 476 -20.47 13.41 -26.27
C SER A 476 -19.69 12.35 -25.50
N TRP A 477 -19.94 12.23 -24.20
CA TRP A 477 -19.33 11.20 -23.35
C TRP A 477 -19.84 9.79 -23.64
N VAL A 478 -21.14 9.61 -23.89
CA VAL A 478 -21.69 8.30 -24.29
C VAL A 478 -21.05 7.84 -25.59
N ALA A 479 -20.85 8.72 -26.56
CA ALA A 479 -20.13 8.39 -27.79
C ALA A 479 -18.67 7.96 -27.53
N ALA A 480 -17.98 8.64 -26.61
CA ALA A 480 -16.60 8.30 -26.24
C ALA A 480 -16.52 6.98 -25.45
N ILE A 481 -17.45 6.68 -24.55
CA ILE A 481 -17.50 5.43 -23.77
C ILE A 481 -17.90 4.25 -24.65
N VAL A 482 -18.82 4.42 -25.59
CA VAL A 482 -19.23 3.37 -26.54
C VAL A 482 -18.12 3.06 -27.56
N ALA A 483 -17.24 4.02 -27.86
CA ALA A 483 -16.07 3.79 -28.70
C ALA A 483 -14.96 2.97 -28.01
N VAL A 484 -15.04 2.79 -26.69
CA VAL A 484 -14.15 1.88 -25.95
C VAL A 484 -14.84 0.53 -25.83
N PRO A 485 -14.32 -0.56 -26.42
CA PRO A 485 -14.93 -1.89 -26.31
C PRO A 485 -14.82 -2.39 -24.85
N THR A 486 -15.75 -2.01 -24.00
CA THR A 486 -15.91 -2.62 -22.69
C THR A 486 -16.82 -3.82 -22.85
N GLY A 487 -16.27 -5.03 -22.89
CA GLY A 487 -17.02 -6.28 -22.93
C GLY A 487 -17.86 -6.58 -21.67
N VAL A 488 -18.32 -5.54 -20.96
CA VAL A 488 -19.20 -5.66 -19.79
C VAL A 488 -20.45 -4.82 -20.06
N PRO A 489 -21.63 -5.47 -20.23
CA PRO A 489 -22.87 -4.71 -20.37
C PRO A 489 -23.17 -3.94 -19.09
N PRO A 490 -23.73 -2.71 -19.19
CA PRO A 490 -24.10 -1.91 -18.03
C PRO A 490 -25.19 -2.66 -17.23
N LYS A 491 -24.90 -2.92 -15.95
CA LYS A 491 -25.95 -3.36 -15.03
C LYS A 491 -26.88 -2.18 -14.81
N LYS A 492 -28.15 -2.36 -15.19
CA LYS A 492 -29.22 -1.43 -14.80
C LYS A 492 -29.37 -1.51 -13.29
N TYR A 493 -29.17 -0.42 -12.62
CA TYR A 493 -29.65 -0.16 -11.26
C TYR A 493 -30.91 0.68 -11.33
#